data_1367a1100f18008014741db665e02fea
#
_entry.id   1367a1100f18008014741db665e02fea
#
_cell.length_a   1.000
_cell.length_b   1.000
_cell.length_c   1.000
_cell.angle_alpha   90.00
_cell.angle_beta   90.00
_cell.angle_gamma   90.00
#
_symmetry.space_group_name_H-M   'P 1'
#
loop_
_entity.id
_entity.type
_entity.pdbx_description
1 polymer ?
#
loop_
_entity_poly.entity_id
_entity_poly.type
_entity_poly.pdbx_seq_one_letter_code
_entity_poly.pdbx_strand_id
1 'polypeptide(L)'
;MNGNSLKTITIDQLVPGMFVSQIVGQSGGVKIKSEGKVTSQKVVDVLRARGVKKLVIDPNRAFTVAPPDTPNAEDPEEARAEKKAKVPFFREIQRAEQLHAQGKEIQKSLLESVQKGLPFDDKIPRAFSHKLVESIDRNPDALLCLTKIREKDDYLLEHSLNVAILLANFGQFVGMDEQQVSDLAYAGFLHDMGKIRIPDNILHKLGRLTDPEMAVMKRHVEFGVDALHAARIDSALIRVVSEHHERLDGKGYPAGIGGQDISQEGRMLAIADMYDALTADRCYKAGMPSQKAMKILLQDAPERLDSGLVQQFIKCMGVYPVGSLVRLSTDKLAMVLQQNDSPLTPVVKVFYSVKGGHFLEPKDIDLACDKRITIESSVLASEYKIDFNSFFERSIAL
;
A
#
# COMPACT_ATOMS: atom_id res chain seq x y z
N MET A 1 4.08 -34.25 -44.93
CA MET A 1 2.72 -33.72 -45.05
C MET A 1 1.97 -34.02 -43.79
N ASN A 2 2.10 -33.19 -42.74
CA ASN A 2 1.35 -33.36 -41.49
C ASN A 2 0.19 -32.41 -41.51
N GLY A 3 -1.02 -32.96 -41.76
CA GLY A 3 -2.26 -32.21 -41.79
C GLY A 3 -2.57 -31.57 -40.44
N ASN A 4 -2.75 -30.28 -40.49
CA ASN A 4 -3.22 -29.42 -39.39
C ASN A 4 -4.67 -29.83 -39.06
N SER A 5 -4.91 -30.78 -38.13
CA SER A 5 -6.26 -31.24 -37.78
C SER A 5 -6.85 -30.45 -36.63
N LEU A 6 -7.21 -29.18 -36.89
CA LEU A 6 -8.07 -28.40 -36.02
C LEU A 6 -9.42 -29.11 -35.86
N LYS A 7 -9.91 -29.22 -34.61
CA LYS A 7 -11.14 -29.95 -34.31
C LYS A 7 -12.20 -29.00 -33.71
N THR A 8 -13.39 -29.02 -34.26
CA THR A 8 -14.53 -28.28 -33.71
C THR A 8 -15.20 -29.11 -32.61
N ILE A 9 -15.37 -28.53 -31.43
CA ILE A 9 -16.05 -29.15 -30.29
C ILE A 9 -17.13 -28.22 -29.72
N THR A 10 -18.01 -28.77 -28.90
CA THR A 10 -18.96 -27.99 -28.11
C THR A 10 -18.31 -27.55 -26.79
N ILE A 11 -18.88 -26.55 -26.14
CA ILE A 11 -18.37 -26.07 -24.82
C ILE A 11 -18.35 -27.16 -23.76
N ASP A 12 -19.29 -28.14 -23.85
CA ASP A 12 -19.37 -29.24 -22.89
C ASP A 12 -18.26 -30.30 -23.09
N GLN A 13 -17.60 -30.29 -24.22
CA GLN A 13 -16.45 -31.14 -24.53
C GLN A 13 -15.11 -30.46 -24.23
N LEU A 14 -15.13 -29.18 -23.83
CA LEU A 14 -13.93 -28.44 -23.49
C LEU A 14 -13.47 -28.82 -22.08
N VAL A 15 -12.21 -29.21 -21.96
CA VAL A 15 -11.61 -29.56 -20.67
C VAL A 15 -10.26 -28.85 -20.48
N PRO A 16 -9.79 -28.65 -19.23
CA PRO A 16 -8.45 -28.14 -18.96
C PRO A 16 -7.36 -28.95 -19.66
N GLY A 17 -6.34 -28.26 -20.15
CA GLY A 17 -5.26 -28.88 -20.96
C GLY A 17 -5.46 -28.69 -22.46
N MET A 18 -6.63 -28.28 -22.92
CA MET A 18 -6.90 -27.98 -24.34
C MET A 18 -6.46 -26.58 -24.72
N PHE A 19 -6.12 -26.39 -26.00
CA PHE A 19 -5.86 -25.08 -26.59
C PHE A 19 -6.98 -24.69 -27.53
N VAL A 20 -7.69 -23.60 -27.26
CA VAL A 20 -8.71 -23.02 -28.12
C VAL A 20 -8.03 -22.18 -29.20
N SER A 21 -8.27 -22.47 -30.43
CA SER A 21 -7.75 -21.73 -31.59
C SER A 21 -8.76 -20.69 -32.12
N GLN A 22 -10.08 -20.96 -31.97
CA GLN A 22 -11.11 -20.03 -32.42
C GLN A 22 -12.46 -20.31 -31.73
N ILE A 23 -13.26 -19.27 -31.50
CA ILE A 23 -14.66 -19.38 -31.05
C ILE A 23 -15.54 -19.23 -32.29
N VAL A 24 -16.38 -20.26 -32.57
CA VAL A 24 -17.20 -20.32 -33.83
C VAL A 24 -18.67 -20.00 -33.56
N GLY A 25 -19.18 -20.23 -32.34
CA GLY A 25 -20.59 -20.00 -32.02
C GLY A 25 -20.75 -19.36 -30.64
N GLN A 26 -21.21 -18.11 -30.64
CA GLN A 26 -21.49 -17.34 -29.45
C GLN A 26 -22.85 -16.65 -29.55
N SER A 27 -23.66 -16.69 -28.50
CA SER A 27 -24.88 -15.89 -28.35
C SER A 27 -24.63 -14.75 -27.39
N GLY A 28 -24.49 -13.51 -27.93
CA GLY A 28 -24.28 -12.28 -27.13
C GLY A 28 -23.22 -11.34 -27.73
N GLY A 29 -23.36 -10.04 -27.50
CA GLY A 29 -22.60 -8.96 -28.14
C GLY A 29 -21.17 -8.71 -27.65
N VAL A 30 -20.57 -9.58 -26.84
CA VAL A 30 -19.22 -9.36 -26.26
C VAL A 30 -18.18 -10.12 -27.08
N LYS A 31 -17.23 -9.39 -27.69
CA LYS A 31 -16.07 -10.00 -28.38
C LYS A 31 -15.11 -10.59 -27.32
N ILE A 32 -14.96 -11.92 -27.32
CA ILE A 32 -13.96 -12.63 -26.52
C ILE A 32 -12.70 -12.82 -27.37
N LYS A 33 -11.51 -12.77 -26.75
CA LYS A 33 -10.24 -13.08 -27.39
C LYS A 33 -10.34 -14.50 -27.99
N SER A 34 -10.06 -14.65 -29.28
CA SER A 34 -10.42 -15.82 -30.07
C SER A 34 -9.56 -17.05 -29.81
N GLU A 35 -8.41 -16.94 -29.15
CA GLU A 35 -7.52 -18.07 -28.87
C GLU A 35 -6.92 -18.02 -27.48
N GLY A 36 -6.59 -19.19 -26.91
CA GLY A 36 -5.94 -19.30 -25.62
C GLY A 36 -5.89 -20.69 -25.03
N LYS A 37 -5.08 -20.85 -23.96
CA LYS A 37 -4.98 -22.09 -23.16
C LYS A 37 -6.16 -22.21 -22.21
N VAL A 38 -6.73 -23.40 -22.08
CA VAL A 38 -7.74 -23.73 -21.05
C VAL A 38 -7.02 -24.30 -19.83
N THR A 39 -6.71 -23.46 -18.86
CA THR A 39 -5.85 -23.82 -17.74
C THR A 39 -6.61 -24.44 -16.56
N SER A 40 -7.92 -24.21 -16.45
CA SER A 40 -8.73 -24.73 -15.33
C SER A 40 -10.19 -24.92 -15.72
N GLN A 41 -10.96 -25.64 -14.91
CA GLN A 41 -12.41 -25.77 -15.07
C GLN A 41 -13.13 -24.42 -14.98
N LYS A 42 -12.63 -23.49 -14.19
CA LYS A 42 -13.17 -22.11 -14.07
C LYS A 42 -13.17 -21.38 -15.42
N VAL A 43 -12.15 -21.58 -16.26
CA VAL A 43 -12.09 -21.02 -17.63
C VAL A 43 -13.22 -21.57 -18.49
N VAL A 44 -13.51 -22.86 -18.42
CA VAL A 44 -14.62 -23.49 -19.14
C VAL A 44 -15.97 -22.89 -18.72
N ASP A 45 -16.15 -22.74 -17.40
CA ASP A 45 -17.39 -22.21 -16.83
C ASP A 45 -17.62 -20.74 -17.21
N VAL A 46 -16.56 -19.93 -17.25
CA VAL A 46 -16.62 -18.53 -17.73
C VAL A 46 -16.99 -18.45 -19.20
N LEU A 47 -16.43 -19.31 -20.06
CA LEU A 47 -16.78 -19.35 -21.48
C LEU A 47 -18.24 -19.79 -21.68
N ARG A 48 -18.71 -20.76 -20.90
CA ARG A 48 -20.11 -21.22 -20.90
C ARG A 48 -21.06 -20.10 -20.46
N ALA A 49 -20.75 -19.41 -19.37
CA ALA A 49 -21.55 -18.29 -18.85
C ALA A 49 -21.62 -17.10 -19.85
N ARG A 50 -20.60 -16.93 -20.68
CA ARG A 50 -20.57 -15.91 -21.76
C ARG A 50 -21.25 -16.37 -23.07
N GLY A 51 -21.96 -17.49 -23.04
CA GLY A 51 -22.79 -17.95 -24.16
C GLY A 51 -21.99 -18.60 -25.30
N VAL A 52 -20.76 -19.04 -25.08
CA VAL A 52 -19.99 -19.81 -26.08
C VAL A 52 -20.62 -21.20 -26.23
N LYS A 53 -20.95 -21.59 -27.46
CA LYS A 53 -21.57 -22.90 -27.75
C LYS A 53 -20.65 -23.84 -28.51
N LYS A 54 -19.85 -23.31 -29.47
CA LYS A 54 -18.91 -24.08 -30.26
C LYS A 54 -17.59 -23.37 -30.41
N LEU A 55 -16.50 -24.12 -30.39
CA LEU A 55 -15.14 -23.62 -30.53
C LEU A 55 -14.26 -24.62 -31.26
N VAL A 56 -13.15 -24.13 -31.82
CA VAL A 56 -12.15 -24.93 -32.52
C VAL A 56 -10.95 -25.07 -31.61
N ILE A 57 -10.52 -26.30 -31.38
CA ILE A 57 -9.31 -26.62 -30.60
C ILE A 57 -8.18 -27.05 -31.52
N ASP A 58 -6.95 -26.81 -31.10
CA ASP A 58 -5.73 -27.35 -31.69
C ASP A 58 -5.15 -28.47 -30.82
N PRO A 59 -5.35 -29.75 -31.16
CA PRO A 59 -4.85 -30.86 -30.37
C PRO A 59 -3.32 -30.90 -30.23
N ASN A 60 -2.59 -30.31 -31.22
CA ASN A 60 -1.11 -30.29 -31.17
C ASN A 60 -0.56 -29.27 -30.18
N ARG A 61 -1.38 -28.38 -29.68
CA ARG A 61 -1.06 -27.37 -28.65
C ARG A 61 -1.65 -27.73 -27.29
N ALA A 62 -2.14 -28.96 -27.14
CA ALA A 62 -2.56 -29.49 -25.83
C ALA A 62 -1.36 -29.52 -24.84
N PHE A 63 -1.65 -29.28 -23.57
CA PHE A 63 -0.64 -29.23 -22.52
C PHE A 63 -1.12 -29.99 -21.29
N THR A 64 -0.18 -30.49 -20.47
CA THR A 64 -0.51 -31.21 -19.25
C THR A 64 -0.87 -30.20 -18.16
N VAL A 65 -2.06 -30.32 -17.57
CA VAL A 65 -2.45 -29.60 -16.36
C VAL A 65 -1.98 -30.42 -15.19
N ALA A 66 -1.16 -29.88 -14.27
CA ALA A 66 -0.70 -30.58 -13.07
C ALA A 66 -1.90 -30.98 -12.20
N PRO A 67 -1.84 -32.14 -11.49
CA PRO A 67 -2.92 -32.52 -10.57
C PRO A 67 -3.07 -31.51 -9.41
N PRO A 68 -4.28 -31.39 -8.79
CA PRO A 68 -4.60 -30.34 -7.84
C PRO A 68 -4.01 -30.50 -6.42
N ASP A 69 -2.93 -31.26 -6.21
CA ASP A 69 -2.35 -31.55 -4.90
C ASP A 69 -0.89 -31.06 -4.74
N THR A 70 -0.63 -29.81 -5.07
CA THR A 70 0.47 -29.05 -4.49
C THR A 70 -0.04 -27.61 -4.29
N PRO A 71 0.14 -27.00 -3.11
CA PRO A 71 -0.13 -25.58 -2.97
C PRO A 71 0.91 -24.84 -3.83
N ASN A 72 0.56 -24.58 -5.07
CA ASN A 72 1.31 -23.67 -5.91
C ASN A 72 1.24 -22.31 -5.26
N ALA A 73 2.41 -21.73 -5.02
CA ALA A 73 2.51 -20.29 -4.83
C ALA A 73 1.71 -19.64 -5.96
N GLU A 74 0.58 -19.03 -5.62
CA GLU A 74 -0.27 -18.28 -6.54
C GLU A 74 0.60 -17.21 -7.18
N ASP A 75 0.55 -17.14 -8.52
CA ASP A 75 1.26 -16.11 -9.26
C ASP A 75 0.75 -14.75 -8.77
N PRO A 76 1.63 -13.83 -8.31
CA PRO A 76 1.23 -12.53 -7.76
C PRO A 76 0.39 -11.67 -8.71
N GLU A 77 0.38 -11.98 -10.01
CA GLU A 77 -0.49 -11.34 -11.01
C GLU A 77 -1.96 -11.82 -10.94
N GLU A 78 -2.23 -13.10 -10.56
CA GLU A 78 -3.61 -13.59 -10.40
C GLU A 78 -4.25 -13.08 -9.10
N ALA A 79 -3.48 -12.91 -8.02
CA ALA A 79 -3.96 -12.32 -6.78
C ALA A 79 -4.37 -10.83 -6.94
N ARG A 80 -3.84 -10.13 -7.94
CA ARG A 80 -4.22 -8.75 -8.29
C ARG A 80 -5.55 -8.64 -9.02
N ALA A 81 -5.99 -9.66 -9.73
CA ALA A 81 -7.22 -9.62 -10.54
C ALA A 81 -8.52 -9.66 -9.72
N GLU A 82 -8.49 -10.00 -8.44
CA GLU A 82 -9.68 -10.12 -7.60
C GLU A 82 -9.87 -8.98 -6.59
N LYS A 83 -8.93 -8.04 -6.43
CA LYS A 83 -9.07 -6.88 -5.51
C LYS A 83 -9.61 -5.63 -6.20
N LYS A 84 -10.78 -5.70 -6.84
CA LYS A 84 -11.57 -4.49 -7.09
C LYS A 84 -12.10 -3.98 -5.75
N ALA A 85 -11.91 -2.68 -5.47
CA ALA A 85 -12.48 -2.03 -4.29
C ALA A 85 -13.95 -2.40 -4.15
N LYS A 86 -14.36 -2.91 -2.99
CA LYS A 86 -15.74 -3.33 -2.71
C LYS A 86 -16.68 -2.13 -2.66
N VAL A 87 -16.13 -0.94 -2.33
CA VAL A 87 -16.86 0.33 -2.21
C VAL A 87 -16.16 1.38 -3.08
N PRO A 88 -16.90 2.22 -3.83
CA PRO A 88 -16.31 3.32 -4.60
C PRO A 88 -15.53 4.30 -3.71
N PHE A 89 -14.40 4.84 -4.24
CA PHE A 89 -13.50 5.76 -3.54
C PHE A 89 -14.25 6.90 -2.82
N PHE A 90 -15.16 7.61 -3.52
CA PHE A 90 -15.88 8.76 -2.98
C PHE A 90 -16.87 8.44 -1.83
N ARG A 91 -17.26 7.17 -1.70
CA ARG A 91 -18.06 6.72 -0.54
C ARG A 91 -17.18 6.35 0.65
N GLU A 92 -16.03 5.74 0.38
CA GLU A 92 -15.14 5.33 1.45
C GLU A 92 -14.31 6.49 2.00
N ILE A 93 -13.96 7.49 1.18
CA ILE A 93 -13.09 8.60 1.63
C ILE A 93 -13.71 9.38 2.81
N GLN A 94 -15.01 9.61 2.83
CA GLN A 94 -15.70 10.29 3.94
C GLN A 94 -15.61 9.50 5.25
N ARG A 95 -15.72 8.16 5.18
CA ARG A 95 -15.53 7.28 6.34
C ARG A 95 -14.08 7.23 6.77
N ALA A 96 -13.18 7.18 5.81
CA ALA A 96 -11.74 7.19 6.03
C ALA A 96 -11.28 8.47 6.73
N GLU A 97 -11.83 9.64 6.36
CA GLU A 97 -11.56 10.92 7.03
C GLU A 97 -11.98 10.90 8.51
N GLN A 98 -13.18 10.41 8.79
CA GLN A 98 -13.65 10.26 10.18
C GLN A 98 -12.77 9.29 10.97
N LEU A 99 -12.39 8.17 10.35
CA LEU A 99 -11.52 7.18 10.96
C LEU A 99 -10.11 7.74 11.20
N HIS A 100 -9.56 8.50 10.25
CA HIS A 100 -8.27 9.16 10.37
C HIS A 100 -8.27 10.18 11.51
N ALA A 101 -9.30 11.02 11.62
CA ALA A 101 -9.47 11.96 12.72
C ALA A 101 -9.59 11.22 14.07
N GLN A 102 -10.37 10.14 14.13
CA GLN A 102 -10.46 9.29 15.33
C GLN A 102 -9.10 8.72 15.72
N GLY A 103 -8.29 8.29 14.75
CA GLY A 103 -6.94 7.78 14.97
C GLY A 103 -6.03 8.82 15.61
N LYS A 104 -6.06 10.07 15.14
CA LYS A 104 -5.27 11.17 15.72
C LYS A 104 -5.64 11.41 17.19
N GLU A 105 -6.94 11.42 17.54
CA GLU A 105 -7.39 11.59 18.93
C GLU A 105 -6.97 10.42 19.84
N ILE A 106 -7.08 9.18 19.35
CA ILE A 106 -6.63 8.00 20.08
C ILE A 106 -5.11 8.09 20.33
N GLN A 107 -4.33 8.43 19.30
CA GLN A 107 -2.88 8.55 19.38
C GLN A 107 -2.48 9.63 20.39
N LYS A 108 -3.15 10.77 20.38
CA LYS A 108 -2.93 11.85 21.35
C LYS A 108 -3.17 11.37 22.79
N SER A 109 -4.28 10.70 23.05
CA SER A 109 -4.60 10.16 24.37
C SER A 109 -3.59 9.12 24.84
N LEU A 110 -3.10 8.26 23.94
CA LEU A 110 -2.04 7.28 24.23
C LEU A 110 -0.73 7.98 24.63
N LEU A 111 -0.28 8.95 23.85
CA LEU A 111 0.94 9.70 24.11
C LEU A 111 0.88 10.46 25.44
N GLU A 112 -0.26 11.08 25.77
CA GLU A 112 -0.47 11.73 27.06
C GLU A 112 -0.37 10.74 28.24
N SER A 113 -0.92 9.52 28.10
CA SER A 113 -0.80 8.47 29.12
C SER A 113 0.64 8.04 29.31
N VAL A 114 1.37 7.79 28.20
CA VAL A 114 2.79 7.42 28.24
C VAL A 114 3.66 8.53 28.82
N GLN A 115 3.39 9.80 28.48
CA GLN A 115 4.10 10.95 29.04
C GLN A 115 3.95 11.04 30.57
N LYS A 116 2.74 10.77 31.07
CA LYS A 116 2.44 10.75 32.50
C LYS A 116 2.92 9.48 33.22
N GLY A 117 3.50 8.51 32.50
CA GLY A 117 3.91 7.21 33.05
C GLY A 117 2.74 6.32 33.48
N LEU A 118 1.56 6.54 32.91
CA LEU A 118 0.35 5.78 33.21
C LEU A 118 0.16 4.65 32.17
N PRO A 119 -0.34 3.47 32.58
CA PRO A 119 -0.75 2.45 31.62
C PRO A 119 -1.98 2.94 30.85
N PHE A 120 -2.10 2.53 29.60
CA PHE A 120 -3.28 2.80 28.78
C PHE A 120 -4.13 1.53 28.57
N ASP A 121 -5.44 1.69 28.31
CA ASP A 121 -6.32 0.58 27.92
C ASP A 121 -6.10 0.25 26.44
N ASP A 122 -5.64 -0.97 26.15
CA ASP A 122 -5.35 -1.41 24.77
C ASP A 122 -6.59 -1.73 23.95
N LYS A 123 -7.77 -1.85 24.56
CA LYS A 123 -9.02 -2.20 23.86
C LYS A 123 -9.38 -1.18 22.78
N ILE A 124 -9.20 0.11 23.06
CA ILE A 124 -9.57 1.18 22.15
C ILE A 124 -8.64 1.20 20.93
N PRO A 125 -7.30 1.28 21.06
CA PRO A 125 -6.42 1.30 19.91
C PRO A 125 -6.40 -0.04 19.14
N ARG A 126 -6.61 -1.17 19.81
CA ARG A 126 -6.77 -2.47 19.15
C ARG A 126 -8.05 -2.52 18.29
N ALA A 127 -9.19 -2.12 18.84
CA ALA A 127 -10.44 -2.02 18.09
C ALA A 127 -10.33 -1.01 16.92
N PHE A 128 -9.54 0.04 17.08
CA PHE A 128 -9.25 1.00 16.03
C PHE A 128 -8.46 0.34 14.88
N SER A 129 -7.46 -0.48 15.18
CA SER A 129 -6.68 -1.20 14.15
C SER A 129 -7.55 -2.15 13.32
N HIS A 130 -8.51 -2.85 13.93
CA HIS A 130 -9.51 -3.62 13.17
C HIS A 130 -10.33 -2.74 12.22
N LYS A 131 -10.77 -1.55 12.65
CA LYS A 131 -11.49 -0.62 11.75
C LYS A 131 -10.63 -0.12 10.60
N LEU A 132 -9.31 0.06 10.79
CA LEU A 132 -8.38 0.38 9.71
C LEU A 132 -8.39 -0.76 8.67
N VAL A 133 -8.28 -2.01 9.11
CA VAL A 133 -8.28 -3.19 8.23
C VAL A 133 -9.60 -3.29 7.47
N GLU A 134 -10.75 -3.11 8.13
CA GLU A 134 -12.05 -3.08 7.46
C GLU A 134 -12.15 -1.99 6.39
N SER A 135 -11.61 -0.79 6.65
CA SER A 135 -11.61 0.30 5.68
C SER A 135 -10.71 -0.02 4.47
N ILE A 136 -9.51 -0.57 4.71
CA ILE A 136 -8.60 -1.06 3.67
C ILE A 136 -9.28 -2.16 2.83
N ASP A 137 -10.00 -3.09 3.47
CA ASP A 137 -10.72 -4.16 2.77
C ASP A 137 -11.87 -3.64 1.90
N ARG A 138 -12.53 -2.55 2.31
CA ARG A 138 -13.56 -1.88 1.48
C ARG A 138 -12.95 -1.10 0.31
N ASN A 139 -11.95 -0.26 0.57
CA ASN A 139 -11.23 0.49 -0.44
C ASN A 139 -9.91 1.03 0.12
N PRO A 140 -8.74 0.42 -0.20
CA PRO A 140 -7.46 0.85 0.33
C PRO A 140 -7.07 2.27 -0.09
N ASP A 141 -7.49 2.70 -1.29
CA ASP A 141 -7.10 3.98 -1.87
C ASP A 141 -7.58 5.17 -1.02
N ALA A 142 -8.70 5.02 -0.29
CA ALA A 142 -9.24 6.08 0.55
C ALA A 142 -8.30 6.43 1.72
N LEU A 143 -7.92 5.45 2.54
CA LEU A 143 -6.99 5.69 3.64
C LEU A 143 -5.58 6.04 3.15
N LEU A 144 -5.09 5.39 2.08
CA LEU A 144 -3.78 5.69 1.50
C LEU A 144 -3.70 7.13 0.99
N CYS A 145 -4.78 7.68 0.43
CA CYS A 145 -4.86 9.07 0.01
C CYS A 145 -4.64 10.02 1.20
N LEU A 146 -5.25 9.72 2.36
CA LEU A 146 -5.14 10.55 3.57
C LEU A 146 -3.72 10.56 4.15
N THR A 147 -2.92 9.53 3.95
CA THR A 147 -1.51 9.53 4.39
C THR A 147 -0.65 10.62 3.74
N LYS A 148 -1.14 11.23 2.65
CA LYS A 148 -0.44 12.32 1.93
C LYS A 148 -0.89 13.71 2.37
N ILE A 149 -1.94 13.81 3.19
CA ILE A 149 -2.45 15.05 3.74
C ILE A 149 -1.91 15.17 5.16
N ARG A 150 -1.11 16.21 5.39
CA ARG A 150 -0.41 16.35 6.67
C ARG A 150 -0.52 17.77 7.20
N GLU A 151 -0.68 17.84 8.51
CA GLU A 151 -0.58 19.08 9.27
C GLU A 151 0.83 19.16 9.88
N LYS A 152 1.50 20.30 9.74
CA LYS A 152 2.91 20.43 10.16
C LYS A 152 3.12 20.24 11.65
N ASP A 153 2.12 20.56 12.46
CA ASP A 153 2.22 20.54 13.92
C ASP A 153 1.93 19.18 14.56
N ASP A 154 1.28 18.25 13.80
CA ASP A 154 0.83 16.94 14.30
C ASP A 154 1.73 15.77 13.84
N TYR A 155 2.98 16.05 13.44
CA TYR A 155 3.85 15.05 12.81
C TYR A 155 3.92 13.72 13.56
N LEU A 156 4.07 13.73 14.90
CA LEU A 156 4.20 12.50 15.67
C LEU A 156 2.93 11.66 15.67
N LEU A 157 1.77 12.32 15.73
CA LEU A 157 0.45 11.67 15.68
C LEU A 157 0.18 11.05 14.31
N GLU A 158 0.44 11.82 13.27
CA GLU A 158 0.16 11.41 11.88
C GLU A 158 1.11 10.32 11.40
N HIS A 159 2.39 10.38 11.80
CA HIS A 159 3.38 9.39 11.40
C HIS A 159 2.98 7.97 11.82
N SER A 160 2.69 7.75 13.09
CA SER A 160 2.31 6.42 13.59
C SER A 160 0.99 5.92 12.97
N LEU A 161 0.02 6.82 12.76
CA LEU A 161 -1.22 6.49 12.07
C LEU A 161 -0.97 6.09 10.61
N ASN A 162 -0.14 6.86 9.89
CA ASN A 162 0.19 6.58 8.51
C ASN A 162 0.96 5.25 8.36
N VAL A 163 1.89 4.96 9.25
CA VAL A 163 2.61 3.69 9.28
C VAL A 163 1.63 2.54 9.51
N ALA A 164 0.65 2.68 10.41
CA ALA A 164 -0.40 1.68 10.61
C ALA A 164 -1.25 1.43 9.35
N ILE A 165 -1.64 2.50 8.64
CA ILE A 165 -2.39 2.40 7.37
C ILE A 165 -1.56 1.70 6.29
N LEU A 166 -0.28 2.08 6.15
CA LEU A 166 0.63 1.46 5.18
C LEU A 166 0.82 -0.03 5.47
N LEU A 167 0.96 -0.40 6.73
CA LEU A 167 1.12 -1.79 7.16
C LEU A 167 -0.15 -2.61 6.98
N ALA A 168 -1.33 -2.06 7.27
CA ALA A 168 -2.61 -2.72 7.00
C ALA A 168 -2.75 -3.06 5.50
N ASN A 169 -2.44 -2.10 4.62
CA ASN A 169 -2.47 -2.32 3.19
C ASN A 169 -1.39 -3.33 2.74
N PHE A 170 -0.18 -3.24 3.29
CA PHE A 170 0.92 -4.12 2.93
C PHE A 170 0.70 -5.56 3.42
N GLY A 171 0.19 -5.76 4.66
CA GLY A 171 -0.15 -7.07 5.19
C GLY A 171 -1.22 -7.78 4.35
N GLN A 172 -2.28 -7.05 3.96
CA GLN A 172 -3.28 -7.61 3.03
C GLN A 172 -2.69 -7.95 1.66
N PHE A 173 -1.80 -7.12 1.13
CA PHE A 173 -1.17 -7.34 -0.17
C PHE A 173 -0.33 -8.62 -0.19
N VAL A 174 0.39 -8.91 0.89
CA VAL A 174 1.21 -10.13 1.00
C VAL A 174 0.41 -11.37 1.43
N GLY A 175 -0.90 -11.24 1.64
CA GLY A 175 -1.80 -12.38 1.92
C GLY A 175 -1.86 -12.79 3.39
N MET A 176 -1.49 -11.92 4.33
CA MET A 176 -1.70 -12.17 5.77
C MET A 176 -3.20 -12.32 6.08
N ASP A 177 -3.55 -13.11 7.08
CA ASP A 177 -4.92 -13.17 7.57
C ASP A 177 -5.34 -11.88 8.29
N GLU A 178 -6.65 -11.70 8.51
CA GLU A 178 -7.22 -10.48 9.09
C GLU A 178 -6.64 -10.14 10.46
N GLN A 179 -6.40 -11.15 11.31
CA GLN A 179 -5.83 -10.95 12.64
C GLN A 179 -4.36 -10.50 12.54
N GLN A 180 -3.57 -11.15 11.70
CA GLN A 180 -2.18 -10.79 11.45
C GLN A 180 -2.06 -9.36 10.91
N VAL A 181 -2.94 -8.97 9.96
CA VAL A 181 -2.99 -7.60 9.42
C VAL A 181 -3.36 -6.60 10.51
N SER A 182 -4.32 -6.92 11.36
CA SER A 182 -4.71 -6.06 12.47
C SER A 182 -3.61 -5.89 13.50
N ASP A 183 -2.91 -6.96 13.87
CA ASP A 183 -1.79 -6.90 14.82
C ASP A 183 -0.60 -6.13 14.22
N LEU A 184 -0.32 -6.30 12.93
CA LEU A 184 0.72 -5.55 12.22
C LEU A 184 0.39 -4.04 12.16
N ALA A 185 -0.86 -3.68 11.84
CA ALA A 185 -1.31 -2.29 11.86
C ALA A 185 -1.24 -1.70 13.28
N TYR A 186 -1.60 -2.50 14.28
CA TYR A 186 -1.51 -2.09 15.69
C TYR A 186 -0.07 -1.87 16.12
N ALA A 187 0.88 -2.73 15.71
CA ALA A 187 2.31 -2.50 15.96
C ALA A 187 2.77 -1.17 15.34
N GLY A 188 2.37 -0.88 14.10
CA GLY A 188 2.67 0.39 13.44
C GLY A 188 2.06 1.59 14.17
N PHE A 189 0.86 1.44 14.73
CA PHE A 189 0.21 2.50 15.49
C PHE A 189 0.93 2.84 16.81
N LEU A 190 1.63 1.87 17.40
CA LEU A 190 2.28 2.00 18.69
C LEU A 190 3.81 2.22 18.62
N HIS A 191 4.46 1.97 17.47
CA HIS A 191 5.92 1.82 17.40
C HIS A 191 6.71 3.00 17.96
N ASP A 192 6.20 4.20 17.78
CA ASP A 192 6.88 5.45 18.11
C ASP A 192 6.40 6.13 19.41
N MET A 193 5.52 5.49 20.17
CA MET A 193 4.93 6.11 21.36
C MET A 193 5.96 6.54 22.42
N GLY A 194 7.12 5.93 22.44
CA GLY A 194 8.21 6.30 23.36
C GLY A 194 8.88 7.64 23.02
N LYS A 195 8.67 8.20 21.80
CA LYS A 195 9.21 9.51 21.42
C LYS A 195 8.71 10.66 22.30
N ILE A 196 7.54 10.52 22.90
CA ILE A 196 7.00 11.52 23.84
C ILE A 196 7.86 11.72 25.10
N ARG A 197 8.75 10.76 25.40
CA ARG A 197 9.69 10.86 26.54
C ARG A 197 11.06 11.40 26.14
N ILE A 198 11.29 11.65 24.83
CA ILE A 198 12.52 12.29 24.36
C ILE A 198 12.45 13.79 24.66
N PRO A 199 13.52 14.41 25.20
CA PRO A 199 13.55 15.85 25.46
C PRO A 199 13.26 16.66 24.20
N ASP A 200 12.41 17.70 24.31
CA ASP A 200 11.95 18.52 23.19
C ASP A 200 13.09 19.14 22.38
N ASN A 201 14.15 19.56 23.04
CA ASN A 201 15.32 20.13 22.37
C ASN A 201 16.09 19.12 21.49
N ILE A 202 15.88 17.83 21.69
CA ILE A 202 16.41 16.75 20.84
C ILE A 202 15.36 16.33 19.82
N LEU A 203 14.11 16.10 20.26
CA LEU A 203 13.03 15.63 19.40
C LEU A 203 12.74 16.62 18.25
N HIS A 204 12.70 17.92 18.56
CA HIS A 204 12.38 19.00 17.62
C HIS A 204 13.62 19.76 17.12
N LYS A 205 14.83 19.20 17.30
CA LYS A 205 16.06 19.87 16.87
C LYS A 205 16.08 20.14 15.37
N LEU A 206 16.31 21.37 15.00
CA LEU A 206 16.55 21.75 13.60
C LEU A 206 17.96 21.33 13.17
N GLY A 207 18.06 20.32 12.30
CA GLY A 207 19.33 19.83 11.78
C GLY A 207 19.71 18.44 12.26
N ARG A 208 20.99 18.06 12.08
CA ARG A 208 21.48 16.73 12.48
C ARG A 208 21.68 16.64 13.98
N LEU A 209 21.28 15.50 14.56
CA LEU A 209 21.64 15.16 15.93
C LEU A 209 23.14 14.84 16.01
N THR A 210 23.77 15.25 17.10
CA THR A 210 25.11 14.78 17.47
C THR A 210 25.05 13.33 17.94
N ASP A 211 26.18 12.63 18.05
CA ASP A 211 26.19 11.24 18.52
C ASP A 211 25.57 11.07 19.92
N PRO A 212 25.84 11.94 20.92
CA PRO A 212 25.15 11.87 22.22
C PRO A 212 23.64 12.09 22.10
N GLU A 213 23.18 13.06 21.31
CA GLU A 213 21.76 13.31 21.10
C GLU A 213 21.08 12.13 20.36
N MET A 214 21.78 11.52 19.41
CA MET A 214 21.29 10.33 18.72
C MET A 214 21.18 9.14 19.68
N ALA A 215 22.11 8.99 20.63
CA ALA A 215 22.01 7.98 21.68
C ALA A 215 20.77 8.18 22.55
N VAL A 216 20.43 9.43 22.89
CA VAL A 216 19.18 9.75 23.60
C VAL A 216 17.97 9.47 22.73
N MET A 217 17.99 9.89 21.45
CA MET A 217 16.89 9.64 20.50
C MET A 217 16.57 8.15 20.37
N LYS A 218 17.58 7.28 20.28
CA LYS A 218 17.40 5.82 20.15
C LYS A 218 16.64 5.19 21.32
N ARG A 219 16.68 5.82 22.50
CA ARG A 219 15.98 5.33 23.69
C ARG A 219 14.46 5.37 23.56
N HIS A 220 13.88 6.03 22.52
CA HIS A 220 12.43 5.98 22.32
C HIS A 220 11.92 4.54 22.18
N VAL A 221 12.71 3.64 21.59
CA VAL A 221 12.33 2.22 21.48
C VAL A 221 12.19 1.59 22.86
N GLU A 222 13.17 1.78 23.74
CA GLU A 222 13.12 1.28 25.13
C GLU A 222 11.93 1.89 25.88
N PHE A 223 11.72 3.20 25.78
CA PHE A 223 10.59 3.88 26.42
C PHE A 223 9.23 3.40 25.90
N GLY A 224 9.13 3.08 24.61
CA GLY A 224 7.95 2.48 24.01
C GLY A 224 7.70 1.08 24.55
N VAL A 225 8.71 0.22 24.58
CA VAL A 225 8.64 -1.13 25.11
C VAL A 225 8.22 -1.13 26.60
N ASP A 226 8.80 -0.24 27.42
CA ASP A 226 8.41 -0.09 28.84
C ASP A 226 6.93 0.27 28.99
N ALA A 227 6.43 1.19 28.15
CA ALA A 227 5.02 1.60 28.17
C ALA A 227 4.09 0.46 27.74
N LEU A 228 4.48 -0.35 26.74
CA LEU A 228 3.73 -1.50 26.30
C LEU A 228 3.68 -2.61 27.36
N HIS A 229 4.79 -2.87 28.06
CA HIS A 229 4.81 -3.79 29.18
C HIS A 229 3.91 -3.32 30.34
N ALA A 230 3.93 -2.03 30.66
CA ALA A 230 3.05 -1.46 31.70
C ALA A 230 1.56 -1.58 31.34
N ALA A 231 1.23 -1.49 30.05
CA ALA A 231 -0.12 -1.70 29.52
C ALA A 231 -0.47 -3.20 29.32
N ARG A 232 0.43 -4.13 29.63
CA ARG A 232 0.26 -5.59 29.49
C ARG A 232 -0.04 -6.03 28.07
N ILE A 233 0.57 -5.38 27.10
CA ILE A 233 0.48 -5.76 25.70
C ILE A 233 1.16 -7.13 25.47
N ASP A 234 0.67 -7.87 24.49
CA ASP A 234 1.20 -9.18 24.12
C ASP A 234 2.69 -9.08 23.72
N SER A 235 3.47 -10.07 24.18
CA SER A 235 4.92 -10.09 24.00
C SER A 235 5.33 -10.19 22.51
N ALA A 236 4.53 -10.84 21.65
CA ALA A 236 4.79 -10.92 20.23
C ALA A 236 4.68 -9.54 19.58
N LEU A 237 3.67 -8.75 19.97
CA LEU A 237 3.50 -7.39 19.47
C LEU A 237 4.62 -6.46 19.97
N ILE A 238 4.99 -6.57 21.26
CA ILE A 238 6.12 -5.81 21.84
C ILE A 238 7.41 -6.11 21.08
N ARG A 239 7.65 -7.38 20.71
CA ARG A 239 8.78 -7.78 19.90
C ARG A 239 8.79 -7.04 18.55
N VAL A 240 7.70 -7.05 17.80
CA VAL A 240 7.60 -6.36 16.50
C VAL A 240 7.93 -4.87 16.66
N VAL A 241 7.35 -4.22 17.68
CA VAL A 241 7.62 -2.80 17.97
C VAL A 241 9.09 -2.57 18.31
N SER A 242 9.73 -3.46 19.09
CA SER A 242 11.13 -3.31 19.44
C SER A 242 12.11 -3.46 18.28
N GLU A 243 11.69 -4.12 17.19
CA GLU A 243 12.53 -4.47 16.03
C GLU A 243 12.53 -3.41 14.91
N HIS A 244 11.69 -2.37 14.96
CA HIS A 244 11.49 -1.47 13.82
C HIS A 244 12.71 -0.66 13.39
N HIS A 245 13.73 -0.55 14.24
CA HIS A 245 15.03 0.05 13.92
C HIS A 245 16.17 -0.97 13.87
N GLU A 246 15.87 -2.25 13.96
CA GLU A 246 16.86 -3.28 13.68
C GLU A 246 17.15 -3.37 12.18
N ARG A 247 18.31 -3.91 11.82
CA ARG A 247 18.80 -3.97 10.46
C ARG A 247 19.33 -5.37 10.16
N LEU A 248 19.16 -5.82 8.92
CA LEU A 248 19.63 -7.16 8.52
C LEU A 248 21.15 -7.35 8.73
N ASP A 249 21.94 -6.25 8.66
CA ASP A 249 23.40 -6.28 8.90
C ASP A 249 23.80 -6.27 10.40
N GLY A 250 22.81 -6.33 11.32
CA GLY A 250 23.06 -6.32 12.76
C GLY A 250 23.55 -4.99 13.33
N LYS A 251 23.54 -3.90 12.54
CA LYS A 251 23.97 -2.56 12.98
C LYS A 251 22.78 -1.67 13.38
N GLY A 252 21.61 -2.29 13.60
CA GLY A 252 20.41 -1.64 14.10
C GLY A 252 20.47 -1.35 15.60
N TYR A 253 19.34 -1.03 16.16
CA TYR A 253 19.12 -0.86 17.61
C TYR A 253 17.68 -1.20 17.97
N PRO A 254 17.35 -1.52 19.23
CA PRO A 254 18.19 -1.44 20.43
C PRO A 254 19.09 -2.66 20.66
N ALA A 255 18.73 -3.85 20.17
CA ALA A 255 19.41 -5.10 20.49
C ALA A 255 20.58 -5.44 19.54
N GLY A 256 20.61 -4.83 18.33
CA GLY A 256 21.60 -5.12 17.30
C GLY A 256 21.46 -6.53 16.71
N ILE A 257 20.23 -7.07 16.70
CA ILE A 257 19.92 -8.33 16.02
C ILE A 257 19.91 -8.13 14.50
N GLY A 258 20.10 -9.23 13.74
CA GLY A 258 20.18 -9.15 12.29
C GLY A 258 19.62 -10.39 11.59
N GLY A 259 19.52 -10.30 10.27
CA GLY A 259 19.11 -11.42 9.43
C GLY A 259 17.73 -11.97 9.80
N GLN A 260 17.68 -13.29 10.03
CA GLN A 260 16.43 -14.01 10.33
C GLN A 260 15.97 -13.88 11.81
N ASP A 261 16.82 -13.29 12.67
CA ASP A 261 16.44 -13.05 14.07
C ASP A 261 15.41 -11.90 14.17
N ILE A 262 15.32 -11.03 13.15
CA ILE A 262 14.27 -10.01 13.03
C ILE A 262 13.01 -10.67 12.46
N SER A 263 11.87 -10.51 13.13
CA SER A 263 10.58 -11.04 12.65
C SER A 263 10.21 -10.47 11.27
N GLN A 264 9.37 -11.17 10.53
CA GLN A 264 8.87 -10.67 9.25
C GLN A 264 8.12 -9.35 9.46
N GLU A 265 7.28 -9.28 10.49
CA GLU A 265 6.49 -8.11 10.87
C GLU A 265 7.40 -6.93 11.25
N GLY A 266 8.48 -7.16 11.98
CA GLY A 266 9.49 -6.14 12.32
C GLY A 266 10.18 -5.58 11.08
N ARG A 267 10.54 -6.46 10.11
CA ARG A 267 11.10 -6.04 8.82
C ARG A 267 10.10 -5.25 7.97
N MET A 268 8.81 -5.63 7.99
CA MET A 268 7.74 -4.88 7.31
C MET A 268 7.53 -3.51 7.94
N LEU A 269 7.54 -3.43 9.26
CA LEU A 269 7.41 -2.18 10.02
C LEU A 269 8.59 -1.23 9.71
N ALA A 270 9.83 -1.72 9.69
CA ALA A 270 11.00 -0.92 9.33
C ALA A 270 10.90 -0.31 7.91
N ILE A 271 10.34 -1.05 6.94
CA ILE A 271 10.14 -0.57 5.57
C ILE A 271 9.07 0.53 5.52
N ALA A 272 7.93 0.32 6.18
CA ALA A 272 6.82 1.28 6.20
C ALA A 272 7.19 2.57 6.95
N ASP A 273 7.85 2.46 8.12
CA ASP A 273 8.39 3.58 8.87
C ASP A 273 9.36 4.40 8.04
N MET A 274 10.36 3.76 7.44
CA MET A 274 11.33 4.46 6.60
C MET A 274 10.67 5.15 5.40
N TYR A 275 9.70 4.50 4.73
CA TYR A 275 8.98 5.10 3.62
C TYR A 275 8.20 6.33 4.04
N ASP A 276 7.45 6.25 5.13
CA ASP A 276 6.68 7.39 5.65
C ASP A 276 7.62 8.53 6.07
N ALA A 277 8.70 8.22 6.80
CA ALA A 277 9.71 9.19 7.21
C ALA A 277 10.41 9.91 6.04
N LEU A 278 10.59 9.25 4.90
CA LEU A 278 11.18 9.85 3.69
C LEU A 278 10.20 10.73 2.92
N THR A 279 8.91 10.39 2.92
CA THR A 279 7.89 11.09 2.14
C THR A 279 7.19 12.21 2.91
N ALA A 280 7.35 12.26 4.24
CA ALA A 280 6.78 13.27 5.11
C ALA A 280 7.53 14.61 5.07
N ASP A 281 6.78 15.71 5.05
CA ASP A 281 7.31 17.03 5.41
C ASP A 281 7.56 17.08 6.92
N ARG A 282 8.78 17.46 7.30
CA ARG A 282 9.17 17.69 8.70
C ARG A 282 9.59 19.13 8.88
N CYS A 283 9.54 19.64 10.10
CA CYS A 283 9.93 21.02 10.41
C CYS A 283 11.32 21.44 9.89
N TYR A 284 12.22 20.48 9.71
CA TYR A 284 13.61 20.71 9.27
C TYR A 284 13.92 20.11 7.87
N LYS A 285 13.00 19.38 7.23
CA LYS A 285 13.24 18.71 5.94
C LYS A 285 11.94 18.53 5.18
N ALA A 286 11.91 19.03 3.95
CA ALA A 286 10.82 18.68 3.03
C ALA A 286 10.82 17.19 2.71
N GLY A 287 9.66 16.60 2.63
CA GLY A 287 9.46 15.25 2.14
C GLY A 287 9.96 15.10 0.70
N MET A 288 10.13 13.90 0.26
CA MET A 288 10.53 13.63 -1.12
C MET A 288 9.42 12.91 -1.89
N PRO A 289 9.41 13.01 -3.23
CA PRO A 289 8.48 12.25 -4.05
C PRO A 289 8.60 10.75 -3.78
N SER A 290 7.45 10.04 -3.76
CA SER A 290 7.36 8.62 -3.44
C SER A 290 8.33 7.74 -4.24
N GLN A 291 8.52 8.03 -5.54
CA GLN A 291 9.48 7.31 -6.37
C GLN A 291 10.93 7.44 -5.88
N LYS A 292 11.32 8.62 -5.37
CA LYS A 292 12.65 8.82 -4.81
C LYS A 292 12.81 8.05 -3.50
N ALA A 293 11.79 8.03 -2.65
CA ALA A 293 11.77 7.24 -1.42
C ALA A 293 11.90 5.74 -1.72
N MET A 294 11.13 5.21 -2.68
CA MET A 294 11.23 3.81 -3.11
C MET A 294 12.62 3.44 -3.65
N LYS A 295 13.26 4.36 -4.38
CA LYS A 295 14.64 4.14 -4.84
C LYS A 295 15.62 4.04 -3.68
N ILE A 296 15.44 4.82 -2.61
CA ILE A 296 16.26 4.73 -1.39
C ILE A 296 16.03 3.39 -0.70
N LEU A 297 14.78 2.95 -0.55
CA LEU A 297 14.49 1.62 0.02
C LEU A 297 15.20 0.50 -0.74
N LEU A 298 15.19 0.54 -2.09
CA LEU A 298 15.91 -0.42 -2.92
C LEU A 298 17.43 -0.33 -2.74
N GLN A 299 18.00 0.85 -2.51
CA GLN A 299 19.42 1.04 -2.26
C GLN A 299 19.85 0.54 -0.88
N ASP A 300 18.98 0.65 0.12
CA ASP A 300 19.23 0.13 1.48
C ASP A 300 19.04 -1.39 1.59
N ALA A 301 18.33 -2.01 0.66
CA ALA A 301 18.30 -3.45 0.48
C ALA A 301 19.48 -3.91 -0.40
N PRO A 302 20.13 -5.07 -0.14
CA PRO A 302 19.81 -6.07 0.87
C PRO A 302 20.50 -5.90 2.23
N GLU A 303 21.37 -4.89 2.40
CA GLU A 303 22.22 -4.80 3.59
C GLU A 303 21.43 -4.44 4.85
N ARG A 304 20.46 -3.53 4.72
CA ARG A 304 19.68 -3.00 5.86
C ARG A 304 18.26 -3.53 5.90
N LEU A 305 17.61 -3.62 4.74
CA LEU A 305 16.21 -3.99 4.58
C LEU A 305 16.08 -5.30 3.80
N ASP A 306 14.99 -6.01 4.03
CA ASP A 306 14.64 -7.24 3.30
C ASP A 306 14.27 -6.91 1.84
N SER A 307 15.10 -7.41 0.90
CA SER A 307 14.93 -7.14 -0.54
C SER A 307 13.61 -7.67 -1.08
N GLY A 308 13.13 -8.82 -0.61
CA GLY A 308 11.87 -9.40 -1.03
C GLY A 308 10.69 -8.56 -0.57
N LEU A 309 10.69 -8.17 0.71
CA LEU A 309 9.64 -7.32 1.29
C LEU A 309 9.66 -5.90 0.70
N VAL A 310 10.83 -5.32 0.43
CA VAL A 310 10.93 -4.01 -0.27
C VAL A 310 10.31 -4.07 -1.65
N GLN A 311 10.59 -5.13 -2.44
CA GLN A 311 9.99 -5.30 -3.76
C GLN A 311 8.46 -5.49 -3.68
N GLN A 312 7.98 -6.26 -2.72
CA GLN A 312 6.53 -6.44 -2.48
C GLN A 312 5.87 -5.14 -2.02
N PHE A 313 6.52 -4.36 -1.15
CA PHE A 313 6.03 -3.05 -0.71
C PHE A 313 5.90 -2.07 -1.89
N ILE A 314 6.89 -2.01 -2.78
CA ILE A 314 6.85 -1.16 -3.98
C ILE A 314 5.73 -1.62 -4.93
N LYS A 315 5.53 -2.92 -5.10
CA LYS A 315 4.40 -3.46 -5.88
C LYS A 315 3.05 -3.12 -5.25
N CYS A 316 2.96 -3.19 -3.93
CA CYS A 316 1.77 -2.84 -3.15
C CYS A 316 1.40 -1.36 -3.35
N MET A 317 2.37 -0.47 -3.22
CA MET A 317 2.14 0.98 -3.31
C MET A 317 1.95 1.47 -4.76
N GLY A 318 2.46 0.73 -5.74
CA GLY A 318 2.49 1.15 -7.15
C GLY A 318 3.55 2.21 -7.44
N VAL A 319 3.80 2.46 -8.73
CA VAL A 319 4.81 3.44 -9.19
C VAL A 319 4.42 4.87 -8.83
N TYR A 320 3.14 5.18 -8.90
CA TYR A 320 2.53 6.46 -8.50
C TYR A 320 1.51 6.19 -7.41
N PRO A 321 1.91 6.19 -6.14
CA PRO A 321 1.01 5.91 -5.02
C PRO A 321 -0.19 6.85 -4.97
N VAL A 322 -1.32 6.34 -4.49
CA VAL A 322 -2.53 7.16 -4.29
C VAL A 322 -2.22 8.35 -3.39
N GLY A 323 -2.84 9.50 -3.67
CA GLY A 323 -2.55 10.77 -3.02
C GLY A 323 -1.30 11.49 -3.53
N SER A 324 -0.44 10.84 -4.35
CA SER A 324 0.74 11.50 -4.92
C SER A 324 0.36 12.53 -5.97
N LEU A 325 1.13 13.63 -6.03
CA LEU A 325 1.02 14.61 -7.11
C LEU A 325 1.90 14.21 -8.29
N VAL A 326 1.35 14.36 -9.48
CA VAL A 326 2.02 14.06 -10.74
C VAL A 326 1.86 15.20 -11.74
N ARG A 327 2.90 15.42 -12.55
CA ARG A 327 2.84 16.26 -13.73
C ARG A 327 2.50 15.40 -14.94
N LEU A 328 1.52 15.87 -15.71
CA LEU A 328 1.07 15.21 -16.93
C LEU A 328 1.74 15.84 -18.17
N SER A 329 1.82 15.08 -19.25
CA SER A 329 2.32 15.52 -20.58
C SER A 329 1.55 16.70 -21.18
N THR A 330 0.43 17.07 -20.58
CA THR A 330 -0.40 18.23 -20.95
C THR A 330 -0.11 19.50 -20.15
N ASP A 331 1.05 19.58 -19.46
CA ASP A 331 1.42 20.69 -18.58
C ASP A 331 0.40 20.95 -17.46
N LYS A 332 -0.19 19.90 -16.94
CA LYS A 332 -1.14 19.96 -15.81
C LYS A 332 -0.63 19.15 -14.63
N LEU A 333 -1.01 19.58 -13.43
CA LEU A 333 -0.85 18.75 -12.23
C LEU A 333 -2.12 17.99 -11.94
N ALA A 334 -1.92 16.79 -11.48
CA ALA A 334 -2.99 15.91 -11.05
C ALA A 334 -2.60 15.16 -9.78
N MET A 335 -3.61 14.77 -9.01
CA MET A 335 -3.46 13.85 -7.87
C MET A 335 -3.89 12.45 -8.29
N VAL A 336 -3.13 11.45 -7.90
CA VAL A 336 -3.50 10.03 -8.11
C VAL A 336 -4.64 9.67 -7.15
N LEU A 337 -5.79 9.27 -7.69
CA LEU A 337 -6.97 8.87 -6.92
C LEU A 337 -7.06 7.37 -6.68
N GLN A 338 -6.71 6.58 -7.70
CA GLN A 338 -6.92 5.14 -7.67
C GLN A 338 -5.90 4.44 -8.57
N GLN A 339 -5.43 3.27 -8.13
CA GLN A 339 -4.60 2.41 -8.95
C GLN A 339 -5.44 1.64 -9.98
N ASN A 340 -4.86 1.44 -11.17
CA ASN A 340 -5.39 0.55 -12.21
C ASN A 340 -4.54 -0.73 -12.31
N ASP A 341 -4.95 -1.67 -13.13
CA ASP A 341 -4.19 -2.91 -13.42
C ASP A 341 -2.75 -2.59 -13.87
N SER A 342 -2.57 -1.53 -14.64
CA SER A 342 -1.25 -1.00 -14.99
C SER A 342 -0.80 0.06 -13.99
N PRO A 343 0.33 -0.13 -13.29
CA PRO A 343 0.84 0.83 -12.31
C PRO A 343 1.31 2.17 -12.93
N LEU A 344 1.37 2.28 -14.25
CA LEU A 344 1.77 3.50 -14.97
C LEU A 344 0.58 4.33 -15.45
N THR A 345 -0.64 3.82 -15.35
CA THR A 345 -1.85 4.48 -15.88
C THR A 345 -2.97 4.56 -14.84
N PRO A 346 -2.73 5.17 -13.68
CA PRO A 346 -3.75 5.31 -12.63
C PRO A 346 -4.90 6.24 -13.05
N VAL A 347 -5.98 6.24 -12.27
CA VAL A 347 -6.99 7.31 -12.32
C VAL A 347 -6.44 8.53 -11.58
N VAL A 348 -6.52 9.69 -12.21
CA VAL A 348 -5.97 10.94 -11.65
C VAL A 348 -7.01 12.06 -11.66
N LYS A 349 -6.97 12.95 -10.67
CA LYS A 349 -7.75 14.18 -10.61
C LYS A 349 -6.88 15.35 -11.03
N VAL A 350 -7.15 15.91 -12.21
CA VAL A 350 -6.47 17.10 -12.73
C VAL A 350 -7.05 18.34 -12.04
N PHE A 351 -6.19 19.25 -11.57
CA PHE A 351 -6.63 20.41 -10.80
C PHE A 351 -5.86 21.70 -11.03
N TYR A 352 -4.71 21.67 -11.69
CA TYR A 352 -3.86 22.85 -11.84
C TYR A 352 -3.19 22.90 -13.22
N SER A 353 -3.11 24.10 -13.79
CA SER A 353 -2.39 24.39 -15.03
C SER A 353 -0.99 24.92 -14.71
N VAL A 354 0.05 24.16 -15.05
CA VAL A 354 1.45 24.58 -14.82
C VAL A 354 1.78 25.81 -15.65
N LYS A 355 1.41 25.79 -16.94
CA LYS A 355 1.66 26.91 -17.86
C LYS A 355 0.85 28.15 -17.52
N GLY A 356 -0.38 27.97 -17.04
CA GLY A 356 -1.26 29.10 -16.69
C GLY A 356 -1.04 29.62 -15.26
N GLY A 357 -0.41 28.83 -14.37
CA GLY A 357 -0.18 29.20 -12.99
C GLY A 357 -1.45 29.36 -12.14
N HIS A 358 -2.53 28.61 -12.48
CA HIS A 358 -3.81 28.72 -11.78
C HIS A 358 -4.51 27.37 -11.60
N PHE A 359 -5.42 27.31 -10.62
CA PHE A 359 -6.29 26.15 -10.41
C PHE A 359 -7.30 26.00 -11.55
N LEU A 360 -7.55 24.76 -11.90
CA LEU A 360 -8.59 24.34 -12.86
C LEU A 360 -9.77 23.76 -12.09
N GLU A 361 -10.93 23.71 -12.73
CA GLU A 361 -12.04 22.88 -12.25
C GLU A 361 -11.58 21.42 -12.18
N PRO A 362 -11.68 20.75 -11.02
CA PRO A 362 -11.19 19.40 -10.85
C PRO A 362 -11.89 18.42 -11.80
N LYS A 363 -11.11 17.59 -12.50
CA LYS A 363 -11.63 16.59 -13.44
C LYS A 363 -10.88 15.28 -13.30
N ASP A 364 -11.63 14.21 -13.16
CA ASP A 364 -11.08 12.85 -13.12
C ASP A 364 -10.77 12.36 -14.55
N ILE A 365 -9.60 11.76 -14.69
CA ILE A 365 -9.13 11.15 -15.95
C ILE A 365 -8.58 9.77 -15.64
N ASP A 366 -9.12 8.77 -16.31
CA ASP A 366 -8.56 7.41 -16.32
C ASP A 366 -7.48 7.34 -17.40
N LEU A 367 -6.21 7.27 -16.96
CA LEU A 367 -5.07 7.21 -17.89
C LEU A 367 -4.96 5.86 -18.62
N ALA A 368 -5.66 4.83 -18.18
CA ALA A 368 -5.75 3.57 -18.92
C ALA A 368 -6.64 3.73 -20.17
N CYS A 369 -7.65 4.61 -20.08
CA CYS A 369 -8.59 4.89 -21.17
C CYS A 369 -8.10 5.97 -22.13
N ASP A 370 -7.39 7.02 -21.64
CA ASP A 370 -6.86 8.10 -22.48
C ASP A 370 -5.33 8.00 -22.65
N LYS A 371 -4.91 7.19 -23.61
CA LYS A 371 -3.49 6.96 -23.93
C LYS A 371 -2.72 8.17 -24.46
N ARG A 372 -3.39 9.31 -24.72
CA ARG A 372 -2.76 10.55 -25.20
C ARG A 372 -2.13 11.33 -24.05
N ILE A 373 -2.53 11.02 -22.82
CA ILE A 373 -2.05 11.69 -21.61
C ILE A 373 -1.19 10.69 -20.83
N THR A 374 0.04 11.09 -20.50
CA THR A 374 0.98 10.30 -19.72
C THR A 374 1.47 11.08 -18.51
N ILE A 375 1.92 10.37 -17.49
CA ILE A 375 2.62 10.98 -16.34
C ILE A 375 4.08 11.19 -16.74
N GLU A 376 4.58 12.42 -16.63
CA GLU A 376 5.99 12.76 -16.86
C GLU A 376 6.85 12.55 -15.61
N SER A 377 6.33 12.96 -14.45
CA SER A 377 7.07 12.88 -13.17
C SER A 377 6.13 12.96 -11.97
N SER A 378 6.59 12.40 -10.84
CA SER A 378 6.05 12.76 -9.51
C SER A 378 6.64 14.09 -9.07
N VAL A 379 5.81 14.94 -8.45
CA VAL A 379 6.17 16.29 -8.03
C VAL A 379 5.72 16.54 -6.58
N LEU A 380 6.25 17.60 -5.96
CA LEU A 380 5.81 18.08 -4.67
C LEU A 380 4.96 19.36 -4.84
N ALA A 381 3.96 19.55 -3.99
CA ALA A 381 3.13 20.76 -3.98
C ALA A 381 3.96 22.03 -3.76
N SER A 382 5.02 21.93 -2.94
CA SER A 382 5.95 23.02 -2.65
C SER A 382 6.71 23.54 -3.89
N GLU A 383 6.96 22.70 -4.89
CA GLU A 383 7.63 23.09 -6.15
C GLU A 383 6.79 24.09 -6.95
N TYR A 384 5.47 24.05 -6.77
CA TYR A 384 4.51 24.92 -7.46
C TYR A 384 3.86 25.96 -6.54
N LYS A 385 4.28 26.03 -5.26
CA LYS A 385 3.71 26.93 -4.25
C LYS A 385 2.19 26.73 -4.07
N ILE A 386 1.73 25.48 -4.16
CA ILE A 386 0.33 25.11 -4.05
C ILE A 386 0.05 24.70 -2.60
N ASP A 387 -1.01 25.25 -2.01
CA ASP A 387 -1.62 24.73 -0.80
C ASP A 387 -2.47 23.50 -1.16
N PHE A 388 -1.83 22.33 -1.03
CA PHE A 388 -2.44 21.08 -1.40
C PHE A 388 -3.54 20.64 -0.41
N ASN A 389 -3.38 20.92 0.86
CA ASN A 389 -4.38 20.57 1.88
C ASN A 389 -5.69 21.31 1.62
N SER A 390 -5.65 22.63 1.41
CA SER A 390 -6.84 23.39 1.04
C SER A 390 -7.49 22.94 -0.28
N PHE A 391 -6.68 22.47 -1.25
CA PHE A 391 -7.23 21.89 -2.49
C PHE A 391 -7.94 20.57 -2.19
N PHE A 392 -7.34 19.70 -1.41
CA PHE A 392 -7.90 18.40 -1.08
C PHE A 392 -9.24 18.53 -0.37
N GLU A 393 -9.32 19.33 0.68
CA GLU A 393 -10.55 19.58 1.42
C GLU A 393 -11.70 20.04 0.53
N ARG A 394 -11.42 20.94 -0.42
CA ARG A 394 -12.44 21.51 -1.33
C ARG A 394 -12.85 20.57 -2.46
N SER A 395 -12.01 19.61 -2.84
CA SER A 395 -12.18 18.88 -4.09
C SER A 395 -12.46 17.39 -3.91
N ILE A 396 -12.25 16.85 -2.71
CA ILE A 396 -12.34 15.42 -2.41
C ILE A 396 -13.27 15.15 -1.22
N ALA A 397 -13.27 16.02 -0.21
CA ALA A 397 -14.16 15.93 0.94
C ALA A 397 -15.62 16.37 0.64
N LEU A 398 -15.88 16.94 -0.54
CA LEU A 398 -17.21 17.29 -1.06
C LEU A 398 -17.74 16.19 -1.98
#